data_dd026bab8cfea4c355d177d37a95c30b
#
_entry.id   dd026bab8cfea4c355d177d37a95c30b
#
_cell.length_a   1.000
_cell.length_b   1.000
_cell.length_c   1.000
_cell.angle_alpha   90.00
_cell.angle_beta   90.00
_cell.angle_gamma   90.00
#
_symmetry.space_group_name_H-M   'P 1'
#
loop_
_entity.id
_entity.type
_entity.pdbx_description
1 polymer ?
#
loop_
_entity_poly.entity_id
_entity_poly.type
_entity_poly.pdbx_seq_one_letter_code
_entity_poly.pdbx_strand_id
1 'polypeptide(L)'
;MFDMKNLSLLSTLDKNAPAAMKAFWAFDKEVFTAGALDVQQKQLIAVAVALTTQCPYCIELHVKAAREAGATDQALAEVATVAAAMRAGAAITHATHLFKS
;
A
#
# COMPACT_ATOMS: atom_id res chain seq x y z
N MET A 1 -14.58 2.94 -13.10
CA MET A 1 -13.15 2.75 -13.30
C MET A 1 -12.40 3.65 -12.34
N PHE A 2 -11.07 3.62 -12.37
CA PHE A 2 -10.29 4.45 -11.45
C PHE A 2 -10.57 5.94 -11.62
N ASP A 3 -10.90 6.59 -10.52
CA ASP A 3 -11.06 8.03 -10.41
C ASP A 3 -10.95 8.36 -8.92
N MET A 4 -10.01 9.22 -8.56
CA MET A 4 -9.80 9.61 -7.15
C MET A 4 -11.08 10.16 -6.51
N LYS A 5 -11.98 10.73 -7.30
CA LYS A 5 -13.28 11.21 -6.80
C LYS A 5 -14.13 10.06 -6.23
N ASN A 6 -13.90 8.83 -6.68
CA ASN A 6 -14.62 7.67 -6.16
C ASN A 6 -14.43 7.47 -4.66
N LEU A 7 -13.33 7.99 -4.09
CA LEU A 7 -13.07 7.86 -2.65
C LEU A 7 -14.16 8.49 -1.80
N SER A 8 -14.86 9.50 -2.34
CA SER A 8 -15.99 10.09 -1.62
C SER A 8 -17.14 9.10 -1.43
N LEU A 9 -17.19 8.06 -2.28
CA LEU A 9 -18.24 7.03 -2.21
C LEU A 9 -17.99 6.02 -1.09
N LEU A 10 -16.83 6.06 -0.43
CA LEU A 10 -16.58 5.24 0.77
C LEU A 10 -17.60 5.55 1.87
N SER A 11 -18.16 6.77 1.87
CA SER A 11 -19.24 7.11 2.80
C SER A 11 -20.48 6.23 2.62
N THR A 12 -20.70 5.71 1.41
CA THR A 12 -21.79 4.78 1.16
C THR A 12 -21.54 3.44 1.84
N LEU A 13 -20.30 2.97 1.88
CA LEU A 13 -19.93 1.78 2.64
C LEU A 13 -20.11 2.02 4.14
N ASP A 14 -19.72 3.18 4.63
CA ASP A 14 -19.88 3.52 6.04
C ASP A 14 -21.35 3.49 6.45
N LYS A 15 -22.25 3.95 5.58
CA LYS A 15 -23.69 3.96 5.85
C LYS A 15 -24.30 2.58 5.79
N ASN A 16 -23.84 1.72 4.89
CA ASN A 16 -24.47 0.43 4.64
C ASN A 16 -23.83 -0.72 5.41
N ALA A 17 -22.61 -0.56 5.90
CA ALA A 17 -21.91 -1.55 6.74
C ALA A 17 -21.22 -0.82 7.91
N PRO A 18 -21.98 -0.12 8.77
CA PRO A 18 -21.38 0.82 9.71
C PRO A 18 -20.46 0.16 10.74
N ALA A 19 -20.82 -1.00 11.28
CA ALA A 19 -20.00 -1.67 12.27
C ALA A 19 -18.69 -2.17 11.70
N ALA A 20 -18.74 -2.81 10.54
CA ALA A 20 -17.56 -3.33 9.85
C ALA A 20 -16.62 -2.18 9.44
N MET A 21 -17.18 -1.11 8.88
CA MET A 21 -16.36 0.01 8.43
C MET A 21 -15.76 0.80 9.59
N LYS A 22 -16.49 0.94 10.68
CA LYS A 22 -15.93 1.55 11.89
C LYS A 22 -14.72 0.77 12.40
N ALA A 23 -14.82 -0.56 12.42
CA ALA A 23 -13.72 -1.43 12.84
C ALA A 23 -12.55 -1.32 11.85
N PHE A 24 -12.83 -1.26 10.56
CA PHE A 24 -11.79 -1.12 9.53
C PHE A 24 -11.03 0.20 9.68
N TRP A 25 -11.73 1.31 9.83
CA TRP A 25 -11.07 2.62 9.98
C TRP A 25 -10.26 2.71 11.27
N ALA A 26 -10.74 2.09 12.35
CA ALA A 26 -9.98 2.02 13.59
C ALA A 26 -8.71 1.19 13.42
N PHE A 27 -8.81 0.08 12.74
CA PHE A 27 -7.67 -0.77 12.39
C PHE A 27 -6.65 0.00 11.54
N ASP A 28 -7.11 0.62 10.47
CA ASP A 28 -6.25 1.38 9.56
C ASP A 28 -5.49 2.49 10.28
N LYS A 29 -6.20 3.25 11.11
CA LYS A 29 -5.58 4.33 11.90
C LYS A 29 -4.48 3.79 12.82
N GLU A 30 -4.76 2.69 13.50
CA GLU A 30 -3.80 2.10 14.43
C GLU A 30 -2.57 1.57 13.70
N VAL A 31 -2.77 0.94 12.55
CA VAL A 31 -1.68 0.42 11.72
C VAL A 31 -0.68 1.51 11.36
N PHE A 32 -1.16 2.71 11.01
CA PHE A 32 -0.28 3.79 10.56
C PHE A 32 0.22 4.70 11.68
N THR A 33 -0.13 4.39 12.92
CA THR A 33 0.44 5.08 14.09
C THR A 33 1.89 4.65 14.29
N ALA A 34 2.78 5.58 14.64
CA ALA A 34 4.18 5.27 14.88
C ALA A 34 4.35 4.24 15.97
N GLY A 35 5.24 3.29 15.74
CA GLY A 35 5.61 2.24 16.67
C GLY A 35 7.10 1.94 16.52
N ALA A 36 7.46 0.66 16.42
CA ALA A 36 8.84 0.26 16.11
C ALA A 36 9.27 0.82 14.75
N LEU A 37 8.32 0.98 13.84
CA LEU A 37 8.52 1.68 12.57
C LEU A 37 7.89 3.06 12.68
N ASP A 38 8.55 4.07 12.16
CA ASP A 38 7.99 5.42 12.17
C ASP A 38 6.93 5.59 11.05
N VAL A 39 6.26 6.73 11.06
CA VAL A 39 5.19 7.01 10.09
C VAL A 39 5.72 6.96 8.65
N GLN A 40 6.89 7.57 8.40
CA GLN A 40 7.47 7.56 7.06
C GLN A 40 7.73 6.13 6.58
N GLN A 41 8.33 5.29 7.42
CA GLN A 41 8.60 3.90 7.08
C GLN A 41 7.32 3.14 6.77
N LYS A 42 6.28 3.33 7.58
CA LYS A 42 4.98 2.67 7.34
C LYS A 42 4.36 3.11 6.03
N GLN A 43 4.44 4.39 5.70
CA GLN A 43 3.90 4.88 4.43
C GLN A 43 4.71 4.37 3.24
N LEU A 44 6.03 4.25 3.36
CA LEU A 44 6.87 3.68 2.31
C LEU A 44 6.55 2.20 2.07
N ILE A 45 6.30 1.44 3.14
CA ILE A 45 5.85 0.05 3.03
C ILE A 45 4.51 -0.01 2.29
N ALA A 46 3.58 0.88 2.64
CA ALA A 46 2.28 0.93 1.97
C ALA A 46 2.43 1.22 0.47
N VAL A 47 3.35 2.12 0.09
CA VAL A 47 3.65 2.39 -1.32
C VAL A 47 4.15 1.13 -2.03
N ALA A 48 5.08 0.39 -1.41
CA ALA A 48 5.60 -0.85 -1.99
C ALA A 48 4.49 -1.87 -2.24
N VAL A 49 3.62 -2.06 -1.25
CA VAL A 49 2.48 -2.98 -1.38
C VAL A 49 1.52 -2.50 -2.46
N ALA A 50 1.23 -1.19 -2.50
CA ALA A 50 0.35 -0.61 -3.49
C ALA A 50 0.86 -0.84 -4.93
N LEU A 51 2.18 -0.75 -5.13
CA LEU A 51 2.78 -1.01 -6.42
C LEU A 51 2.61 -2.48 -6.82
N THR A 52 2.75 -3.40 -5.87
CA THR A 52 2.63 -4.84 -6.16
C THR A 52 1.19 -5.28 -6.36
N THR A 53 0.24 -4.68 -5.67
CA THR A 53 -1.18 -4.97 -5.82
C THR A 53 -1.82 -4.15 -6.93
N GLN A 54 -1.08 -3.20 -7.51
CA GLN A 54 -1.53 -2.34 -8.60
C GLN A 54 -2.80 -1.55 -8.24
N CYS A 55 -2.81 -0.98 -7.03
CA CYS A 55 -3.92 -0.19 -6.54
C CYS A 55 -3.64 1.30 -6.76
N PRO A 56 -4.23 1.93 -7.80
CA PRO A 56 -3.93 3.33 -8.06
C PRO A 56 -4.42 4.27 -6.95
N TYR A 57 -5.52 3.96 -6.28
CA TYR A 57 -5.97 4.73 -5.12
C TYR A 57 -4.93 4.73 -4.00
N CYS A 58 -4.39 3.55 -3.72
CA CYS A 58 -3.39 3.37 -2.65
C CYS A 58 -2.09 4.09 -3.00
N ILE A 59 -1.68 4.03 -4.27
CA ILE A 59 -0.47 4.73 -4.74
C ILE A 59 -0.62 6.23 -4.48
N GLU A 60 -1.72 6.83 -4.94
CA GLU A 60 -1.96 8.26 -4.77
C GLU A 60 -1.96 8.67 -3.30
N LEU A 61 -2.74 7.97 -2.48
CA LEU A 61 -2.90 8.31 -1.07
C LEU A 61 -1.60 8.15 -0.28
N HIS A 62 -0.92 7.02 -0.48
CA HIS A 62 0.25 6.70 0.35
C HIS A 62 1.53 7.38 -0.12
N VAL A 63 1.67 7.69 -1.42
CA VAL A 63 2.77 8.54 -1.88
C VAL A 63 2.64 9.94 -1.28
N LYS A 64 1.42 10.49 -1.28
CA LYS A 64 1.19 11.79 -0.66
C LYS A 64 1.54 11.76 0.83
N ALA A 65 1.06 10.76 1.55
CA ALA A 65 1.33 10.61 2.98
C ALA A 65 2.83 10.40 3.26
N ALA A 66 3.51 9.61 2.42
CA ALA A 66 4.95 9.41 2.55
C ALA A 66 5.72 10.72 2.38
N ARG A 67 5.36 11.53 1.38
CA ARG A 67 6.00 12.84 1.17
C ARG A 67 5.73 13.79 2.33
N GLU A 68 4.53 13.82 2.86
CA GLU A 68 4.17 14.61 4.03
C GLU A 68 4.98 14.19 5.26
N ALA A 69 5.35 12.91 5.34
CA ALA A 69 6.21 12.37 6.39
C ALA A 69 7.70 12.51 6.07
N GLY A 70 8.07 13.22 5.01
CA GLY A 70 9.44 13.55 4.68
C GLY A 70 10.14 12.65 3.66
N ALA A 71 9.42 11.73 3.02
CA ALA A 71 10.02 10.86 2.01
C ALA A 71 10.47 11.65 0.78
N THR A 72 11.66 11.34 0.30
CA THR A 72 12.27 11.97 -0.86
C THR A 72 11.96 11.17 -2.12
N ASP A 73 12.20 11.77 -3.29
CA ASP A 73 12.12 11.06 -4.56
C ASP A 73 13.07 9.86 -4.60
N GLN A 74 14.26 10.02 -4.01
CA GLN A 74 15.23 8.92 -3.94
C GLN A 74 14.66 7.75 -3.13
N ALA A 75 14.05 8.02 -1.97
CA ALA A 75 13.45 6.98 -1.15
C ALA A 75 12.31 6.27 -1.89
N LEU A 76 11.45 7.04 -2.59
CA LEU A 76 10.36 6.46 -3.36
C LEU A 76 10.87 5.60 -4.53
N ALA A 77 11.94 6.04 -5.20
CA ALA A 77 12.56 5.26 -6.27
C ALA A 77 13.12 3.93 -5.73
N GLU A 78 13.74 3.96 -4.57
CA GLU A 78 14.27 2.75 -3.94
C GLU A 78 13.16 1.80 -3.51
N VAL A 79 12.06 2.33 -3.00
CA VAL A 79 10.85 1.53 -2.69
C VAL A 79 10.38 0.79 -3.96
N ALA A 80 10.32 1.49 -5.08
CA ALA A 80 9.89 0.88 -6.35
C ALA A 80 10.83 -0.25 -6.78
N THR A 81 12.14 -0.08 -6.61
CA THR A 81 13.11 -1.12 -6.96
C THR A 81 13.00 -2.34 -6.04
N VAL A 82 12.75 -2.12 -4.75
CA VAL A 82 12.52 -3.24 -3.81
C VAL A 82 11.26 -4.01 -4.19
N ALA A 83 10.17 -3.30 -4.49
CA ALA A 83 8.92 -3.93 -4.92
C ALA A 83 9.12 -4.77 -6.19
N ALA A 84 9.85 -4.21 -7.17
CA ALA A 84 10.17 -4.91 -8.42
C ALA A 84 11.03 -6.15 -8.17
N ALA A 85 12.04 -6.04 -7.31
CA ALA A 85 12.90 -7.17 -6.97
C ALA A 85 12.13 -8.32 -6.32
N MET A 86 11.19 -7.99 -5.45
CA MET A 86 10.36 -9.00 -4.80
C MET A 86 9.47 -9.75 -5.79
N ARG A 87 8.88 -9.04 -6.74
CA ARG A 87 8.06 -9.67 -7.77
C ARG A 87 8.91 -10.52 -8.72
N ALA A 88 10.04 -9.99 -9.14
CA ALA A 88 10.97 -10.75 -9.98
C ALA A 88 11.50 -11.98 -9.26
N GLY A 89 11.90 -11.83 -8.00
CA GLY A 89 12.38 -12.93 -7.17
C GLY A 89 11.33 -14.02 -7.00
N ALA A 90 10.09 -13.64 -6.78
CA ALA A 90 8.99 -14.60 -6.67
C ALA A 90 8.82 -15.41 -7.97
N ALA A 91 8.89 -14.75 -9.11
CA ALA A 91 8.81 -15.43 -10.40
C ALA A 91 9.97 -16.41 -10.60
N ILE A 92 11.19 -15.98 -10.28
CA ILE A 92 12.38 -16.81 -10.43
C ILE A 92 12.32 -18.03 -9.50
N THR A 93 11.96 -17.85 -8.23
CA THR A 93 11.90 -18.97 -7.28
C THR A 93 10.79 -19.95 -7.64
N HIS A 94 9.64 -19.45 -8.07
CA HIS A 94 8.54 -20.32 -8.50
C HIS A 94 8.82 -21.03 -9.82
N ALA A 95 9.75 -20.49 -10.63
CA ALA A 95 10.17 -21.15 -11.87
C ALA A 95 10.74 -22.55 -11.61
N THR A 96 11.22 -22.82 -10.38
CA THR A 96 11.72 -24.15 -10.02
C THR A 96 10.65 -25.23 -10.19
N HIS A 97 9.37 -24.87 -10.07
CA HIS A 97 8.28 -25.81 -10.28
C HIS A 97 8.19 -26.32 -11.72
N LEU A 98 8.77 -25.58 -12.68
CA LEU A 98 8.78 -25.99 -14.08
C LEU A 98 9.62 -27.25 -14.30
N PHE A 99 10.58 -27.51 -13.43
CA PHE A 99 11.59 -28.54 -13.62
C PHE A 99 11.39 -29.75 -12.70
N LYS A 100 10.33 -29.77 -11.94
CA LYS A 100 9.96 -30.93 -11.12
C LYS A 100 9.36 -31.99 -12.03
N SER A 101 9.80 -33.20 -11.89
CA SER A 101 9.30 -34.36 -12.64
C SER A 101 8.26 -35.14 -11.85
#